data_4c2a947a3fb819dd8fc95fc905479b27
#
_entry.id   4c2a947a3fb819dd8fc95fc905479b27
#
_cell.length_a   1.000
_cell.length_b   1.000
_cell.length_c   1.000
_cell.angle_alpha   90.00
_cell.angle_beta   90.00
_cell.angle_gamma   90.00
#
_symmetry.space_group_name_H-M   'P 1'
#
loop_
_entity.id
_entity.type
_entity.pdbx_description
1 polymer ?
#
loop_
_entity_poly.entity_id
_entity_poly.type
_entity_poly.pdbx_seq_one_letter_code
_entity_poly.pdbx_strand_id
1 'polypeptide(L)'
;NPELVKMKPSQGHNNTIINGIPRIGWMTGGKSALWVDEDIADIITGKAKDFIVAHKNEPFFLYMGTQDVHVPRVPHPRFAGKSGLGPRGDVILQLDWTVGEIMHTLDSLDIADNTIFVLCSDNGPVIDDGYQDQAFELLNGHTPMKHYRGGKYSAFDAGTRIPFIVRWPNGIKPGKQQAPFSMIDVYASFAALLDHQLPTGVAPDSRDQLDNFLGTDTAGCNYIVQQNLNNTLSIIQNNWKYIEPSNKPALEY
;
A
#
# COMPACT_ATOMS: atom_id res chain seq x y z
N ASN A 1 23.39 -0.20 5.75
CA ASN A 1 24.42 -1.23 5.71
C ASN A 1 24.35 -1.95 4.37
N PRO A 2 25.36 -1.78 3.46
CA PRO A 2 25.33 -2.38 2.12
C PRO A 2 25.21 -3.91 2.13
N GLU A 3 25.59 -4.56 3.21
CA GLU A 3 25.46 -6.01 3.33
C GLU A 3 24.04 -6.50 3.53
N LEU A 4 23.17 -5.67 4.13
CA LEU A 4 21.78 -6.02 4.42
C LEU A 4 20.85 -5.89 3.21
N VAL A 5 21.30 -5.26 2.12
CA VAL A 5 20.51 -5.10 0.88
C VAL A 5 20.91 -6.06 -0.22
N LYS A 6 21.70 -7.09 0.10
CA LYS A 6 22.02 -8.17 -0.85
C LYS A 6 20.79 -9.04 -1.08
N MET A 7 20.63 -9.53 -2.30
CA MET A 7 19.63 -10.55 -2.59
C MET A 7 20.06 -11.92 -2.10
N LYS A 8 19.08 -12.72 -1.68
CA LYS A 8 19.32 -14.13 -1.37
C LYS A 8 19.78 -14.90 -2.61
N PRO A 9 20.66 -15.91 -2.49
CA PRO A 9 21.10 -16.71 -3.63
C PRO A 9 19.96 -17.37 -4.41
N SER A 10 18.86 -17.71 -3.75
CA SER A 10 17.65 -18.27 -4.38
C SER A 10 16.92 -17.29 -5.30
N GLN A 11 17.16 -16.00 -5.13
CA GLN A 11 16.58 -14.91 -5.93
C GLN A 11 17.60 -14.38 -6.96
N GLY A 12 18.82 -14.90 -6.95
CA GLY A 12 20.00 -14.31 -7.52
C GLY A 12 20.21 -14.55 -9.00
N HIS A 13 19.25 -14.24 -9.87
CA HIS A 13 19.56 -14.27 -11.29
C HIS A 13 19.64 -12.87 -11.86
N ASN A 14 20.73 -12.57 -12.55
CA ASN A 14 20.81 -11.53 -13.57
C ASN A 14 20.11 -10.21 -13.18
N ASN A 15 20.30 -9.78 -11.95
CA ASN A 15 19.67 -8.55 -11.49
C ASN A 15 20.50 -7.35 -11.90
N THR A 16 19.83 -6.29 -12.29
CA THR A 16 20.47 -4.99 -12.45
C THR A 16 20.90 -4.46 -11.08
N ILE A 17 22.11 -3.92 -10.99
CA ILE A 17 22.62 -3.24 -9.81
C ILE A 17 22.62 -1.75 -10.07
N ILE A 18 21.94 -0.98 -9.23
CA ILE A 18 21.92 0.48 -9.28
C ILE A 18 22.49 1.01 -7.97
N ASN A 19 23.54 1.81 -8.04
CA ASN A 19 24.22 2.37 -6.85
C ASN A 19 24.58 1.31 -5.79
N GLY A 20 24.98 0.10 -6.24
CA GLY A 20 25.34 -1.00 -5.36
C GLY A 20 24.17 -1.81 -4.81
N ILE A 21 22.93 -1.47 -5.17
CA ILE A 21 21.72 -2.14 -4.70
C ILE A 21 21.16 -3.03 -5.81
N PRO A 22 21.02 -4.34 -5.58
CA PRO A 22 20.44 -5.25 -6.56
C PRO A 22 18.94 -5.02 -6.70
N ARG A 23 18.45 -5.14 -7.93
CA ARG A 23 17.02 -5.02 -8.30
C ARG A 23 16.48 -6.39 -8.68
N ILE A 24 15.20 -6.60 -8.43
CA ILE A 24 14.50 -7.76 -8.98
C ILE A 24 14.29 -7.53 -10.48
N GLY A 25 14.93 -8.37 -11.30
CA GLY A 25 14.84 -8.31 -12.76
C GLY A 25 15.84 -7.35 -13.42
N TRP A 26 15.61 -7.14 -14.71
CA TRP A 26 16.45 -6.30 -15.56
C TRP A 26 15.90 -4.89 -15.66
N MET A 27 16.78 -3.91 -15.50
CA MET A 27 16.48 -2.50 -15.74
C MET A 27 17.46 -1.90 -16.74
N THR A 28 16.97 -1.21 -17.74
CA THR A 28 17.78 -0.48 -18.73
C THR A 28 17.24 0.93 -18.87
N GLY A 29 18.11 1.89 -19.11
CA GLY A 29 17.73 3.29 -19.28
C GLY A 29 18.93 4.22 -19.39
N GLY A 30 18.67 5.50 -19.54
CA GLY A 30 19.68 6.54 -19.54
C GLY A 30 20.27 6.78 -18.15
N LYS A 31 21.53 7.26 -18.11
CA LYS A 31 22.19 7.59 -16.83
C LYS A 31 21.45 8.62 -15.99
N SER A 32 20.73 9.54 -16.64
CA SER A 32 19.92 10.57 -15.97
C SER A 32 18.67 10.01 -15.28
N ALA A 33 18.30 8.75 -15.56
CA ALA A 33 17.19 8.05 -14.92
C ALA A 33 17.64 7.22 -13.70
N LEU A 34 18.92 7.20 -13.37
CA LEU A 34 19.42 6.57 -12.16
C LEU A 34 18.96 7.36 -10.93
N TRP A 35 18.51 6.66 -9.92
CA TRP A 35 18.10 7.25 -8.64
C TRP A 35 19.02 6.79 -7.50
N VAL A 36 18.96 7.51 -6.40
CA VAL A 36 19.55 7.15 -5.12
C VAL A 36 18.40 6.66 -4.24
N ASP A 37 18.48 5.44 -3.75
CA ASP A 37 17.36 4.80 -3.03
C ASP A 37 16.98 5.54 -1.75
N GLU A 38 17.99 6.02 -1.03
CA GLU A 38 17.81 6.78 0.20
C GLU A 38 16.99 8.07 -0.01
N ASP A 39 17.00 8.62 -1.22
CA ASP A 39 16.37 9.90 -1.55
C ASP A 39 14.97 9.74 -2.17
N ILE A 40 14.54 8.52 -2.52
CA ILE A 40 13.29 8.29 -3.27
C ILE A 40 12.08 8.84 -2.52
N ALA A 41 11.97 8.56 -1.22
CA ALA A 41 10.84 9.03 -0.42
C ALA A 41 10.76 10.57 -0.40
N ASP A 42 11.91 11.24 -0.24
CA ASP A 42 11.99 12.72 -0.26
C ASP A 42 11.59 13.29 -1.61
N ILE A 43 12.09 12.71 -2.71
CA ILE A 43 11.80 13.15 -4.07
C ILE A 43 10.30 12.98 -4.39
N ILE A 44 9.72 11.82 -4.11
CA ILE A 44 8.30 11.55 -4.38
C ILE A 44 7.43 12.47 -3.52
N THR A 45 7.74 12.60 -2.24
CA THR A 45 7.03 13.50 -1.31
C THR A 45 7.10 14.95 -1.78
N GLY A 46 8.30 15.42 -2.17
CA GLY A 46 8.48 16.76 -2.71
C GLY A 46 7.64 17.01 -3.96
N LYS A 47 7.63 16.06 -4.91
CA LYS A 47 6.81 16.15 -6.12
C LYS A 47 5.31 16.19 -5.84
N ALA A 48 4.85 15.38 -4.89
CA ALA A 48 3.46 15.39 -4.47
C ALA A 48 3.07 16.75 -3.83
N LYS A 49 3.93 17.30 -2.96
CA LYS A 49 3.73 18.63 -2.36
C LYS A 49 3.69 19.72 -3.41
N ASP A 50 4.64 19.72 -4.37
CA ASP A 50 4.67 20.68 -5.47
C ASP A 50 3.38 20.64 -6.29
N PHE A 51 2.88 19.43 -6.58
CA PHE A 51 1.62 19.23 -7.29
C PHE A 51 0.44 19.81 -6.50
N ILE A 52 0.32 19.50 -5.22
CA ILE A 52 -0.76 19.99 -4.35
C ILE A 52 -0.73 21.53 -4.31
N VAL A 53 0.45 22.13 -4.12
CA VAL A 53 0.60 23.59 -4.10
C VAL A 53 0.16 24.23 -5.43
N ALA A 54 0.55 23.62 -6.56
CA ALA A 54 0.21 24.14 -7.88
C ALA A 54 -1.29 24.09 -8.18
N HIS A 55 -2.00 23.06 -7.65
CA HIS A 55 -3.41 22.81 -7.95
C HIS A 55 -4.38 23.13 -6.80
N LYS A 56 -3.92 23.79 -5.74
CA LYS A 56 -4.72 24.05 -4.52
C LYS A 56 -6.02 24.83 -4.74
N ASN A 57 -6.15 25.57 -5.85
CA ASN A 57 -7.30 26.41 -6.17
C ASN A 57 -8.26 25.76 -7.19
N GLU A 58 -8.05 24.52 -7.55
CA GLU A 58 -8.87 23.77 -8.50
C GLU A 58 -9.08 22.32 -8.05
N PRO A 59 -10.11 21.62 -8.51
CA PRO A 59 -10.25 20.19 -8.24
C PRO A 59 -9.06 19.40 -8.80
N PHE A 60 -8.52 18.49 -7.98
CA PHE A 60 -7.44 17.61 -8.42
C PHE A 60 -7.65 16.18 -7.94
N PHE A 61 -7.03 15.25 -8.62
CA PHE A 61 -6.85 13.87 -8.20
C PHE A 61 -5.37 13.53 -8.24
N LEU A 62 -4.81 13.13 -7.09
CA LEU A 62 -3.42 12.71 -6.97
C LEU A 62 -3.37 11.24 -6.56
N TYR A 63 -2.83 10.38 -7.42
CA TYR A 63 -2.44 9.03 -7.07
C TYR A 63 -0.94 8.99 -6.78
N MET A 64 -0.58 8.63 -5.55
CA MET A 64 0.80 8.58 -5.08
C MET A 64 1.16 7.15 -4.72
N GLY A 65 1.87 6.45 -5.61
CA GLY A 65 2.47 5.14 -5.32
C GLY A 65 3.83 5.32 -4.66
N THR A 66 3.93 4.94 -3.38
CA THR A 66 5.19 4.98 -2.65
C THR A 66 6.02 3.73 -2.92
N GLN A 67 7.36 3.84 -2.81
CA GLN A 67 8.24 2.67 -2.79
C GLN A 67 8.16 1.96 -1.44
N ASP A 68 8.10 2.73 -0.37
CA ASP A 68 8.00 2.18 0.98
C ASP A 68 6.62 1.53 1.19
N VAL A 69 6.62 0.38 1.76
CA VAL A 69 7.66 -0.33 2.54
C VAL A 69 8.26 -1.52 1.77
N HIS A 70 8.19 -1.54 0.43
CA HIS A 70 8.64 -2.63 -0.42
C HIS A 70 10.19 -2.76 -0.42
N VAL A 71 10.66 -3.95 -0.71
CA VAL A 71 12.10 -4.20 -0.94
C VAL A 71 12.57 -3.59 -2.28
N PRO A 72 13.83 -3.17 -2.40
CA PRO A 72 14.86 -3.12 -1.37
C PRO A 72 14.58 -2.04 -0.32
N ARG A 73 14.77 -2.37 0.95
CA ARG A 73 14.50 -1.43 2.06
C ARG A 73 15.77 -0.63 2.34
N VAL A 74 15.80 0.57 1.81
CA VAL A 74 16.95 1.49 1.91
C VAL A 74 16.47 2.82 2.47
N PRO A 75 16.30 2.91 3.79
CA PRO A 75 15.81 4.12 4.43
C PRO A 75 16.82 5.26 4.28
N HIS A 76 16.31 6.48 4.14
CA HIS A 76 17.15 7.67 4.25
C HIS A 76 17.91 7.68 5.58
N PRO A 77 19.18 8.17 5.65
CA PRO A 77 20.02 8.13 6.85
C PRO A 77 19.37 8.68 8.13
N ARG A 78 18.42 9.64 8.00
CA ARG A 78 17.70 10.17 9.16
C ARG A 78 16.76 9.16 9.84
N PHE A 79 16.36 8.09 9.14
CA PHE A 79 15.51 7.02 9.67
C PHE A 79 16.30 5.74 9.99
N ALA A 80 17.46 5.56 9.38
CA ALA A 80 18.26 4.36 9.56
C ALA A 80 18.60 4.12 11.04
N GLY A 81 18.27 2.91 11.53
CA GLY A 81 18.48 2.49 12.92
C GLY A 81 17.54 3.11 13.95
N LYS A 82 16.46 3.80 13.53
CA LYS A 82 15.57 4.52 14.46
C LYS A 82 14.40 3.66 14.96
N SER A 83 13.97 2.67 14.20
CA SER A 83 12.81 1.85 14.56
C SER A 83 13.11 0.78 15.63
N GLY A 84 14.36 0.32 15.71
CA GLY A 84 14.72 -0.89 16.45
C GLY A 84 14.26 -2.20 15.79
N LEU A 85 13.70 -2.12 14.56
CA LEU A 85 13.16 -3.24 13.79
C LEU A 85 13.93 -3.45 12.47
N GLY A 86 15.17 -2.95 12.41
CA GLY A 86 16.02 -3.02 11.22
C GLY A 86 15.48 -2.20 10.04
N PRO A 87 16.04 -2.40 8.83
CA PRO A 87 15.64 -1.64 7.64
C PRO A 87 14.14 -1.67 7.36
N ARG A 88 13.48 -2.81 7.67
CA ARG A 88 12.03 -2.95 7.51
C ARG A 88 11.24 -1.97 8.38
N GLY A 89 11.61 -1.83 9.64
CA GLY A 89 10.97 -0.87 10.54
C GLY A 89 11.31 0.58 10.19
N ASP A 90 12.54 0.82 9.75
CA ASP A 90 13.02 2.16 9.41
C ASP A 90 12.28 2.73 8.19
N VAL A 91 11.99 1.92 7.16
CA VAL A 91 11.17 2.37 6.02
C VAL A 91 9.69 2.53 6.38
N ILE A 92 9.18 1.87 7.44
CA ILE A 92 7.84 2.15 7.97
C ILE A 92 7.81 3.56 8.61
N LEU A 93 8.84 3.92 9.38
CA LEU A 93 8.96 5.30 9.90
C LEU A 93 9.07 6.33 8.76
N GLN A 94 9.76 5.98 7.68
CA GLN A 94 9.88 6.84 6.50
C GLN A 94 8.54 7.02 5.79
N LEU A 95 7.74 5.95 5.65
CA LEU A 95 6.38 6.05 5.10
C LEU A 95 5.48 6.92 5.98
N ASP A 96 5.54 6.74 7.30
CA ASP A 96 4.77 7.56 8.25
C ASP A 96 5.13 9.04 8.13
N TRP A 97 6.42 9.37 7.99
CA TRP A 97 6.88 10.71 7.72
C TRP A 97 6.32 11.26 6.38
N THR A 98 6.36 10.44 5.31
CA THR A 98 5.81 10.83 4.00
C THR A 98 4.33 11.21 4.10
N VAL A 99 3.54 10.38 4.79
CA VAL A 99 2.11 10.65 5.05
C VAL A 99 1.94 11.94 5.84
N GLY A 100 2.73 12.11 6.89
CA GLY A 100 2.72 13.33 7.72
C GLY A 100 3.00 14.60 6.92
N GLU A 101 3.99 14.56 6.01
CA GLU A 101 4.34 15.69 5.13
C GLU A 101 3.19 16.09 4.19
N ILE A 102 2.50 15.11 3.59
CA ILE A 102 1.35 15.39 2.73
C ILE A 102 0.19 15.97 3.55
N MET A 103 -0.14 15.37 4.68
CA MET A 103 -1.20 15.87 5.57
C MET A 103 -0.90 17.30 6.05
N HIS A 104 0.33 17.56 6.48
CA HIS A 104 0.77 18.90 6.88
C HIS A 104 0.66 19.91 5.74
N THR A 105 0.97 19.49 4.50
CA THR A 105 0.83 20.37 3.32
C THR A 105 -0.63 20.75 3.10
N LEU A 106 -1.56 19.80 3.17
CA LEU A 106 -3.00 20.06 3.04
C LEU A 106 -3.51 21.01 4.14
N ASP A 107 -3.09 20.77 5.38
CA ASP A 107 -3.46 21.60 6.52
C ASP A 107 -2.88 23.03 6.39
N SER A 108 -1.62 23.18 5.99
CA SER A 108 -0.96 24.49 5.83
C SER A 108 -1.53 25.34 4.71
N LEU A 109 -2.15 24.71 3.72
CA LEU A 109 -2.82 25.37 2.59
C LEU A 109 -4.31 25.63 2.85
N ASP A 110 -4.83 25.23 4.02
CA ASP A 110 -6.24 25.35 4.41
C ASP A 110 -7.21 24.64 3.43
N ILE A 111 -6.78 23.51 2.85
CA ILE A 111 -7.58 22.70 1.92
C ILE A 111 -7.91 21.30 2.45
N ALA A 112 -7.41 20.95 3.63
CA ALA A 112 -7.60 19.63 4.21
C ALA A 112 -9.07 19.26 4.44
N ASP A 113 -9.88 20.23 4.84
CA ASP A 113 -11.32 20.03 5.08
C ASP A 113 -12.10 19.69 3.82
N ASN A 114 -11.61 20.09 2.66
CA ASN A 114 -12.19 19.80 1.35
C ASN A 114 -11.39 18.78 0.54
N THR A 115 -10.56 17.98 1.19
CA THR A 115 -9.74 16.96 0.54
C THR A 115 -9.99 15.59 1.16
N ILE A 116 -10.32 14.62 0.32
CA ILE A 116 -10.35 13.20 0.71
C ILE A 116 -8.94 12.67 0.60
N PHE A 117 -8.35 12.33 1.74
CA PHE A 117 -7.05 11.66 1.82
C PHE A 117 -7.25 10.17 2.11
N VAL A 118 -6.73 9.30 1.24
CA VAL A 118 -6.82 7.84 1.39
C VAL A 118 -5.42 7.27 1.50
N LEU A 119 -5.17 6.51 2.56
CA LEU A 119 -3.98 5.69 2.73
C LEU A 119 -4.36 4.22 2.71
N CYS A 120 -3.79 3.47 1.79
CA CYS A 120 -4.00 2.03 1.70
C CYS A 120 -2.72 1.32 1.23
N SER A 121 -2.72 0.00 1.34
CA SER A 121 -1.71 -0.87 0.73
C SER A 121 -2.33 -1.65 -0.42
N ASP A 122 -1.51 -2.11 -1.36
CA ASP A 122 -1.92 -2.95 -2.50
C ASP A 122 -2.14 -4.41 -2.08
N ASN A 123 -1.40 -4.90 -1.08
CA ASN A 123 -1.51 -6.25 -0.53
C ASN A 123 -1.14 -6.28 0.95
N GLY A 124 -1.37 -7.44 1.56
CA GLY A 124 -0.96 -7.67 2.93
C GLY A 124 0.56 -7.77 3.11
N PRO A 125 1.05 -7.83 4.35
CA PRO A 125 2.47 -7.78 4.64
C PRO A 125 3.22 -9.02 4.18
N VAL A 126 4.51 -8.84 3.90
CA VAL A 126 5.51 -9.88 3.79
C VAL A 126 6.72 -9.49 4.64
N ILE A 127 7.28 -10.45 5.36
CA ILE A 127 8.46 -10.18 6.18
C ILE A 127 9.68 -10.22 5.29
N ASP A 128 9.91 -11.36 4.63
CA ASP A 128 11.04 -11.61 3.76
C ASP A 128 10.56 -11.71 2.30
N ASP A 129 11.00 -10.80 1.47
CA ASP A 129 10.69 -10.76 0.04
C ASP A 129 11.96 -10.87 -0.81
N GLY A 130 12.89 -11.73 -0.37
CA GLY A 130 14.06 -12.15 -1.14
C GLY A 130 15.33 -11.31 -0.91
N TYR A 131 15.34 -10.39 0.04
CA TYR A 131 16.52 -9.62 0.42
C TYR A 131 17.10 -10.09 1.75
N GLN A 132 18.42 -9.91 1.94
CA GLN A 132 19.13 -10.25 3.18
C GLN A 132 19.15 -9.04 4.12
N ASP A 133 17.98 -8.52 4.47
CA ASP A 133 17.80 -7.33 5.30
C ASP A 133 17.47 -7.63 6.77
N GLN A 134 17.67 -8.88 7.18
CA GLN A 134 17.40 -9.37 8.53
C GLN A 134 15.95 -9.13 9.00
N ALA A 135 15.00 -9.19 8.07
CA ALA A 135 13.62 -8.83 8.36
C ALA A 135 12.95 -9.76 9.38
N PHE A 136 13.32 -11.04 9.43
CA PHE A 136 12.87 -11.99 10.46
C PHE A 136 13.60 -11.81 11.78
N GLU A 137 14.92 -11.69 11.73
CA GLU A 137 15.78 -11.64 12.90
C GLU A 137 15.54 -10.38 13.74
N LEU A 138 15.14 -9.29 13.09
CA LEU A 138 14.92 -7.99 13.72
C LEU A 138 13.45 -7.64 13.95
N LEU A 139 12.55 -8.64 13.96
CA LEU A 139 11.13 -8.39 14.28
C LEU A 139 10.91 -7.85 15.70
N ASN A 140 11.77 -8.22 16.66
CA ASN A 140 11.69 -7.74 18.05
C ASN A 140 10.27 -7.75 18.65
N GLY A 141 9.51 -8.80 18.38
CA GLY A 141 8.13 -8.96 18.84
C GLY A 141 7.07 -8.26 17.98
N HIS A 142 7.45 -7.56 16.92
CA HIS A 142 6.49 -7.02 15.97
C HIS A 142 5.82 -8.14 15.17
N THR A 143 4.49 -8.13 15.13
CA THR A 143 3.66 -9.13 14.45
C THR A 143 2.91 -8.49 13.28
N PRO A 144 3.51 -8.39 12.07
CA PRO A 144 2.92 -7.66 10.93
C PRO A 144 1.56 -8.17 10.51
N MET A 145 1.35 -9.49 10.56
CA MET A 145 0.09 -10.15 10.21
C MET A 145 -0.90 -10.16 11.39
N LYS A 146 -0.48 -9.74 12.58
CA LYS A 146 -1.27 -9.88 13.83
C LYS A 146 -1.70 -11.35 14.02
N HIS A 147 -3.01 -11.59 14.09
CA HIS A 147 -3.61 -12.92 14.24
C HIS A 147 -4.14 -13.51 12.93
N TYR A 148 -3.93 -12.81 11.80
CA TYR A 148 -4.37 -13.28 10.50
C TYR A 148 -3.37 -14.28 9.92
N ARG A 149 -3.88 -15.33 9.29
CA ARG A 149 -3.09 -16.35 8.61
C ARG A 149 -2.57 -15.86 7.27
N GLY A 150 -1.37 -16.31 6.89
CA GLY A 150 -0.72 -16.02 5.63
C GLY A 150 -0.07 -14.65 5.59
N GLY A 151 0.17 -14.16 4.39
CA GLY A 151 0.79 -12.87 4.09
C GLY A 151 0.62 -12.58 2.61
N LYS A 152 1.38 -11.61 2.09
CA LYS A 152 1.47 -11.31 0.65
C LYS A 152 1.53 -12.62 -0.16
N TYR A 153 0.90 -12.65 -1.32
CA TYR A 153 0.79 -13.80 -2.22
C TYR A 153 -0.26 -14.85 -1.85
N SER A 154 -0.69 -14.95 -0.58
CA SER A 154 -1.63 -15.97 -0.13
C SER A 154 -3.09 -15.56 -0.34
N ALA A 155 -3.99 -16.56 -0.40
CA ALA A 155 -5.44 -16.33 -0.40
C ALA A 155 -6.01 -16.15 1.03
N PHE A 156 -5.19 -16.27 2.07
CA PHE A 156 -5.60 -16.07 3.46
C PHE A 156 -5.72 -14.58 3.79
N ASP A 157 -6.34 -14.28 4.92
CA ASP A 157 -6.68 -12.90 5.28
C ASP A 157 -5.48 -11.97 5.38
N ALA A 158 -4.34 -12.43 5.91
CA ALA A 158 -3.16 -11.57 5.98
C ALA A 158 -2.60 -11.18 4.59
N GLY A 159 -2.93 -11.93 3.53
CA GLY A 159 -2.50 -11.59 2.17
C GLY A 159 -3.34 -10.49 1.51
N THR A 160 -4.58 -10.35 1.92
CA THR A 160 -5.58 -9.52 1.21
C THR A 160 -6.25 -8.46 2.10
N ARG A 161 -6.17 -8.60 3.42
CA ARG A 161 -6.73 -7.65 4.38
C ARG A 161 -5.72 -6.53 4.65
N ILE A 162 -5.84 -5.47 3.89
CA ILE A 162 -4.93 -4.32 3.92
C ILE A 162 -5.40 -3.24 4.90
N PRO A 163 -4.51 -2.35 5.37
CA PRO A 163 -4.91 -1.10 5.98
C PRO A 163 -5.62 -0.24 4.94
N PHE A 164 -6.74 0.36 5.33
CA PHE A 164 -7.48 1.31 4.52
C PHE A 164 -7.96 2.44 5.44
N ILE A 165 -7.39 3.61 5.30
CA ILE A 165 -7.61 4.76 6.19
C ILE A 165 -8.06 5.93 5.34
N VAL A 166 -9.18 6.54 5.71
CA VAL A 166 -9.73 7.71 5.02
C VAL A 166 -9.80 8.88 5.99
N ARG A 167 -9.29 10.02 5.57
CA ARG A 167 -9.43 11.29 6.27
C ARG A 167 -10.15 12.29 5.36
N TRP A 168 -11.28 12.79 5.82
CA TRP A 168 -12.03 13.89 5.22
C TRP A 168 -12.78 14.64 6.31
N PRO A 169 -12.19 15.68 6.92
CA PRO A 169 -12.73 16.33 8.12
C PRO A 169 -14.18 16.79 7.97
N ASN A 170 -14.53 17.36 6.83
CA ASN A 170 -15.90 17.84 6.59
C ASN A 170 -16.91 16.74 6.18
N GLY A 171 -16.43 15.56 5.79
CA GLY A 171 -17.31 14.51 5.24
C GLY A 171 -17.39 13.24 6.08
N ILE A 172 -16.37 12.95 6.90
CA ILE A 172 -16.28 11.67 7.62
C ILE A 172 -16.02 11.94 9.10
N LYS A 173 -16.87 11.38 9.98
CA LYS A 173 -16.64 11.41 11.42
C LYS A 173 -15.56 10.40 11.83
N PRO A 174 -14.69 10.73 12.80
CA PRO A 174 -13.73 9.78 13.33
C PRO A 174 -14.41 8.51 13.85
N GLY A 175 -13.90 7.34 13.40
CA GLY A 175 -14.48 6.07 13.78
C GLY A 175 -13.74 4.89 13.14
N LYS A 176 -14.33 3.71 13.30
CA LYS A 176 -13.87 2.47 12.64
C LYS A 176 -15.04 1.85 11.90
N GLN A 177 -14.86 1.60 10.62
CA GLN A 177 -15.80 0.85 9.81
C GLN A 177 -15.45 -0.64 9.87
N GLN A 178 -16.45 -1.48 10.13
CA GLN A 178 -16.32 -2.94 10.15
C GLN A 178 -16.94 -3.61 8.92
N ALA A 179 -17.75 -2.87 8.17
CA ALA A 179 -18.38 -3.38 6.96
C ALA A 179 -17.35 -3.74 5.89
N PRO A 180 -17.50 -4.85 5.18
CA PRO A 180 -16.59 -5.23 4.11
C PRO A 180 -16.55 -4.19 2.99
N PHE A 181 -15.33 -3.83 2.57
CA PHE A 181 -15.07 -2.89 1.48
C PHE A 181 -13.93 -3.43 0.61
N SER A 182 -14.07 -3.33 -0.70
CA SER A 182 -13.02 -3.71 -1.65
C SER A 182 -12.42 -2.48 -2.33
N MET A 183 -11.10 -2.45 -2.54
CA MET A 183 -10.45 -1.34 -3.25
C MET A 183 -10.97 -1.15 -4.68
N ILE A 184 -11.45 -2.20 -5.34
CA ILE A 184 -12.05 -2.07 -6.68
C ILE A 184 -13.30 -1.21 -6.67
N ASP A 185 -13.98 -1.08 -5.51
CA ASP A 185 -15.21 -0.32 -5.36
C ASP A 185 -14.96 1.20 -5.21
N VAL A 186 -13.71 1.61 -5.01
CA VAL A 186 -13.33 3.04 -4.94
C VAL A 186 -13.72 3.77 -6.22
N TYR A 187 -13.57 3.15 -7.39
CA TYR A 187 -13.84 3.78 -8.67
C TYR A 187 -15.33 4.15 -8.81
N ALA A 188 -16.24 3.18 -8.60
CA ALA A 188 -17.67 3.44 -8.68
C ALA A 188 -18.16 4.38 -7.56
N SER A 189 -17.58 4.24 -6.34
CA SER A 189 -17.91 5.12 -5.22
C SER A 189 -17.50 6.58 -5.47
N PHE A 190 -16.35 6.80 -6.11
CA PHE A 190 -15.94 8.15 -6.47
C PHE A 190 -16.77 8.72 -7.64
N ALA A 191 -17.20 7.88 -8.58
CA ALA A 191 -18.14 8.30 -9.60
C ALA A 191 -19.47 8.76 -8.97
N ALA A 192 -20.01 7.99 -8.00
CA ALA A 192 -21.20 8.35 -7.25
C ALA A 192 -21.01 9.65 -6.45
N LEU A 193 -19.85 9.82 -5.79
CA LEU A 193 -19.51 11.05 -5.05
C LEU A 193 -19.58 12.30 -5.96
N LEU A 194 -19.18 12.14 -7.23
CA LEU A 194 -19.17 13.22 -8.23
C LEU A 194 -20.48 13.32 -9.05
N ASP A 195 -21.53 12.58 -8.65
CA ASP A 195 -22.79 12.48 -9.38
C ASP A 195 -22.59 12.10 -10.87
N HIS A 196 -21.61 11.22 -11.12
CA HIS A 196 -21.26 10.76 -12.47
C HIS A 196 -21.69 9.31 -12.69
N GLN A 197 -22.52 9.09 -13.72
CA GLN A 197 -22.93 7.75 -14.11
C GLN A 197 -21.88 7.08 -14.99
N LEU A 198 -21.42 5.91 -14.56
CA LEU A 198 -20.46 5.14 -15.35
C LEU A 198 -21.15 4.55 -16.60
N PRO A 199 -20.50 4.61 -17.77
CA PRO A 199 -21.00 3.95 -18.97
C PRO A 199 -21.10 2.43 -18.77
N THR A 200 -22.06 1.80 -19.44
CA THR A 200 -22.25 0.35 -19.40
C THR A 200 -20.95 -0.38 -19.81
N GLY A 201 -20.50 -1.33 -19.00
CA GLY A 201 -19.30 -2.12 -19.23
C GLY A 201 -17.99 -1.47 -18.75
N VAL A 202 -18.03 -0.26 -18.22
CA VAL A 202 -16.87 0.35 -17.55
C VAL A 202 -16.82 -0.14 -16.10
N ALA A 203 -15.67 -0.66 -15.69
CA ALA A 203 -15.40 -1.20 -14.36
C ALA A 203 -16.52 -2.15 -13.85
N PRO A 204 -16.82 -3.26 -14.58
CA PRO A 204 -17.98 -4.11 -14.32
C PRO A 204 -17.99 -4.76 -12.94
N ASP A 205 -16.82 -4.88 -12.30
CA ASP A 205 -16.66 -5.47 -10.97
C ASP A 205 -16.68 -4.41 -9.84
N SER A 206 -16.63 -3.12 -10.18
CA SER A 206 -16.68 -2.02 -9.21
C SER A 206 -18.12 -1.67 -8.88
N ARG A 207 -18.44 -1.63 -7.59
CA ARG A 207 -19.78 -1.31 -7.08
C ARG A 207 -19.73 0.01 -6.34
N ASP A 208 -20.81 0.76 -6.44
CA ASP A 208 -20.99 1.91 -5.57
C ASP A 208 -21.10 1.46 -4.10
N GLN A 209 -20.16 1.84 -3.31
CA GLN A 209 -20.05 1.62 -1.87
C GLN A 209 -19.78 2.96 -1.16
N LEU A 210 -20.26 4.06 -1.72
CA LEU A 210 -19.97 5.40 -1.19
C LEU A 210 -20.38 5.53 0.28
N ASP A 211 -21.56 5.06 0.65
CA ASP A 211 -22.04 5.12 2.04
C ASP A 211 -21.14 4.31 3.00
N ASN A 212 -20.64 3.15 2.56
CA ASN A 212 -19.67 2.38 3.33
C ASN A 212 -18.34 3.12 3.42
N PHE A 213 -17.84 3.68 2.31
CA PHE A 213 -16.61 4.47 2.26
C PHE A 213 -16.69 5.69 3.20
N LEU A 214 -17.83 6.37 3.25
CA LEU A 214 -18.09 7.50 4.14
C LEU A 214 -18.37 7.09 5.60
N GLY A 215 -18.51 5.79 5.87
CA GLY A 215 -18.79 5.27 7.21
C GLY A 215 -20.24 5.42 7.67
N THR A 216 -21.16 5.66 6.78
CA THR A 216 -22.61 5.82 7.05
C THR A 216 -23.38 4.51 6.91
N ASP A 217 -22.91 3.58 6.06
CA ASP A 217 -23.45 2.23 5.94
C ASP A 217 -22.66 1.23 6.80
N THR A 218 -23.38 0.34 7.48
CA THR A 218 -22.79 -0.71 8.32
C THR A 218 -22.85 -2.10 7.69
N ALA A 219 -23.54 -2.27 6.56
CA ALA A 219 -23.68 -3.54 5.86
C ALA A 219 -22.47 -3.83 4.93
N GLY A 220 -22.03 -2.84 4.17
CA GLY A 220 -20.94 -2.96 3.21
C GLY A 220 -21.23 -3.90 2.04
N CYS A 221 -20.15 -4.43 1.45
CA CYS A 221 -20.26 -5.38 0.34
C CYS A 221 -20.91 -6.69 0.78
N ASN A 222 -21.87 -7.19 0.01
CA ASN A 222 -22.47 -8.50 0.25
C ASN A 222 -21.46 -9.64 0.16
N TYR A 223 -20.47 -9.50 -0.72
CA TYR A 223 -19.36 -10.43 -0.87
C TYR A 223 -18.15 -9.73 -1.49
N ILE A 224 -16.96 -10.27 -1.23
CA ILE A 224 -15.71 -9.85 -1.85
C ILE A 224 -15.05 -11.07 -2.47
N VAL A 225 -14.71 -10.99 -3.77
CA VAL A 225 -13.92 -12.00 -4.48
C VAL A 225 -12.48 -11.55 -4.53
N GLN A 226 -11.57 -12.46 -4.27
CA GLN A 226 -10.12 -12.22 -4.24
C GLN A 226 -9.39 -13.34 -4.97
N GLN A 227 -8.21 -13.01 -5.50
CA GLN A 227 -7.33 -13.96 -6.17
C GLN A 227 -5.92 -13.84 -5.60
N ASN A 228 -5.26 -14.96 -5.39
CA ASN A 228 -3.87 -14.99 -4.96
C ASN A 228 -2.89 -15.08 -6.15
N LEU A 229 -1.59 -15.06 -5.86
CA LEU A 229 -0.54 -15.16 -6.88
C LEU A 229 -0.66 -16.42 -7.76
N ASN A 230 -1.19 -17.52 -7.23
CA ASN A 230 -1.35 -18.78 -7.93
C ASN A 230 -2.68 -18.92 -8.68
N ASN A 231 -3.43 -17.83 -8.83
CA ASN A 231 -4.77 -17.79 -9.42
C ASN A 231 -5.82 -18.60 -8.64
N THR A 232 -5.59 -18.88 -7.35
CA THR A 232 -6.60 -19.48 -6.48
C THR A 232 -7.59 -18.39 -6.08
N LEU A 233 -8.86 -18.63 -6.34
CA LEU A 233 -9.93 -17.71 -5.97
C LEU A 233 -10.34 -17.92 -4.51
N SER A 234 -10.81 -16.85 -3.92
CA SER A 234 -11.51 -16.89 -2.64
C SER A 234 -12.67 -15.92 -2.63
N ILE A 235 -13.69 -16.24 -1.86
CA ILE A 235 -14.84 -15.36 -1.63
C ILE A 235 -15.05 -15.17 -0.13
N ILE A 236 -15.27 -13.93 0.25
CA ILE A 236 -15.69 -13.55 1.60
C ILE A 236 -17.16 -13.19 1.51
N GLN A 237 -18.00 -13.81 2.35
CA GLN A 237 -19.40 -13.47 2.49
C GLN A 237 -19.80 -13.62 3.96
N ASN A 238 -20.43 -12.59 4.50
CA ASN A 238 -20.71 -12.49 5.94
C ASN A 238 -19.39 -12.68 6.75
N ASN A 239 -19.34 -13.65 7.64
CA ASN A 239 -18.16 -13.96 8.47
C ASN A 239 -17.39 -15.19 7.96
N TRP A 240 -17.65 -15.62 6.73
CA TRP A 240 -17.03 -16.81 6.15
C TRP A 240 -16.15 -16.42 4.98
N LYS A 241 -15.01 -17.09 4.89
CA LYS A 241 -14.14 -17.06 3.73
C LYS A 241 -14.01 -18.48 3.18
N TYR A 242 -14.44 -18.66 1.94
CA TYR A 242 -14.18 -19.86 1.18
C TYR A 242 -12.98 -19.64 0.27
N ILE A 243 -12.04 -20.57 0.29
CA ILE A 243 -10.88 -20.57 -0.60
C ILE A 243 -11.03 -21.81 -1.47
N GLU A 244 -10.94 -21.63 -2.79
CA GLU A 244 -11.03 -22.70 -3.77
C GLU A 244 -9.95 -23.75 -3.52
N PRO A 245 -10.28 -25.07 -3.58
CA PRO A 245 -9.29 -26.12 -3.50
C PRO A 245 -8.23 -25.96 -4.58
N SER A 246 -6.97 -26.00 -4.21
CA SER A 246 -5.84 -25.85 -5.14
C SER A 246 -4.81 -26.94 -4.89
N ASN A 247 -4.29 -27.54 -5.97
CA ASN A 247 -3.16 -28.46 -5.92
C ASN A 247 -1.81 -27.74 -5.80
N LYS A 248 -1.82 -26.39 -5.84
CA LYS A 248 -0.63 -25.57 -5.65
C LYS A 248 -0.37 -25.41 -4.15
N PRO A 249 0.90 -25.35 -3.73
CA PRO A 249 1.21 -25.15 -2.31
C PRO A 249 0.55 -23.89 -1.79
N ALA A 250 -0.01 -23.96 -0.60
CA ALA A 250 -0.44 -22.77 0.11
C ALA A 250 0.79 -21.89 0.35
N LEU A 251 0.72 -20.65 -0.09
CA LEU A 251 1.76 -19.67 0.19
C LEU A 251 1.50 -19.16 1.61
N GLU A 252 2.07 -19.85 2.57
CA GLU A 252 2.10 -19.46 3.98
C GLU A 252 3.48 -18.91 4.28
N TYR A 253 3.55 -17.64 4.67
CA TYR A 253 4.78 -16.96 5.09
C TYR A 253 4.67 -16.54 6.55
#